data_9e842ade48f111d9b67a79c4d9dc6dda
#
_entry.id   9e842ade48f111d9b67a79c4d9dc6dda
#
_cell.length_a   1.000
_cell.length_b   1.000
_cell.length_c   1.000
_cell.angle_alpha   90.00
_cell.angle_beta   90.00
_cell.angle_gamma   90.00
#
_symmetry.space_group_name_H-M   'P 1'
#
loop_
_entity.id
_entity.type
_entity.pdbx_description
1 polymer ?
#
loop_
_entity_poly.entity_id
_entity_poly.type
_entity_poly.pdbx_seq_one_letter_code
_entity_poly.pdbx_strand_id
1 'polypeptide(L)'
;MNLVASIKSFFQKNKNDSEGFYSLIRSDKWSSLLGKDQIKMIEGVIEVSSLQVRDIMIPRSNMILLEDDMSIDQMLQIIINSGHSRFPVIGDNKDEVIGILLAKDLLRFSQTNKADFDLNNCLRTATFIPESKQLQILLKEFRKSRNHMAIVVDEYGRTAGLLTIEDVLEQIVGDIEDEYDPEDLPMIKEIGHKKYIVEALIRIEDFNEYFETEFLDEDYDTLGGMLIKMQGKLPTIEEIIKIEDYSFRILEADDRRLSSIEVTLD
;
A
#
# COMPACT_ATOMS: atom_id res chain seq x y z
N MET A 1 1.88 -34.53 -13.39
CA MET A 1 0.44 -34.21 -13.48
C MET A 1 0.34 -32.69 -13.70
N ASN A 2 -0.37 -32.24 -14.75
CA ASN A 2 -0.30 -30.84 -15.20
C ASN A 2 -1.10 -29.95 -14.24
N LEU A 3 -0.52 -28.84 -13.74
CA LEU A 3 -1.12 -27.85 -12.83
C LEU A 3 -2.52 -27.44 -13.31
N VAL A 4 -2.64 -27.13 -14.62
CA VAL A 4 -3.89 -26.72 -15.24
C VAL A 4 -4.97 -27.80 -15.15
N ALA A 5 -4.60 -29.08 -15.24
CA ALA A 5 -5.54 -30.19 -15.11
C ALA A 5 -6.02 -30.38 -13.65
N SER A 6 -5.13 -30.21 -12.67
CA SER A 6 -5.49 -30.28 -11.23
C SER A 6 -6.40 -29.13 -10.82
N ILE A 7 -6.09 -27.91 -11.24
CA ILE A 7 -6.94 -26.71 -11.01
C ILE A 7 -8.30 -26.89 -11.68
N LYS A 8 -8.36 -27.33 -12.95
CA LYS A 8 -9.64 -27.55 -13.63
C LYS A 8 -10.48 -28.63 -12.95
N SER A 9 -9.88 -29.74 -12.50
CA SER A 9 -10.59 -30.82 -11.82
C SER A 9 -11.15 -30.38 -10.45
N PHE A 10 -10.42 -29.52 -9.74
CA PHE A 10 -10.85 -28.98 -8.46
C PHE A 10 -12.07 -28.05 -8.63
N PHE A 11 -12.03 -27.10 -9.56
CA PHE A 11 -13.14 -26.19 -9.85
C PHE A 11 -14.37 -26.90 -10.43
N GLN A 12 -14.21 -28.06 -11.09
CA GLN A 12 -15.36 -28.87 -11.53
C GLN A 12 -16.05 -29.61 -10.38
N LYS A 13 -15.32 -29.91 -9.31
CA LYS A 13 -15.83 -30.68 -8.19
C LYS A 13 -16.36 -29.83 -7.03
N ASN A 14 -15.80 -28.65 -6.81
CA ASN A 14 -16.12 -27.75 -5.70
C ASN A 14 -16.24 -26.31 -6.19
N LYS A 15 -17.41 -25.92 -6.68
CA LYS A 15 -17.64 -24.57 -7.21
C LYS A 15 -17.58 -23.43 -6.18
N ASN A 16 -17.56 -23.71 -4.87
CA ASN A 16 -17.64 -22.74 -3.77
C ASN A 16 -16.62 -23.01 -2.64
N ASP A 17 -15.56 -23.77 -2.87
CA ASP A 17 -14.60 -24.13 -1.81
C ASP A 17 -13.26 -23.43 -2.03
N SER A 18 -13.21 -22.13 -1.69
CA SER A 18 -11.98 -21.35 -1.70
C SER A 18 -10.96 -21.86 -0.69
N GLU A 19 -11.40 -22.32 0.49
CA GLU A 19 -10.49 -22.85 1.54
C GLU A 19 -9.75 -24.10 1.08
N GLY A 20 -10.44 -25.03 0.41
CA GLY A 20 -9.80 -26.20 -0.16
C GLY A 20 -8.79 -25.85 -1.28
N PHE A 21 -9.02 -24.77 -2.01
CA PHE A 21 -8.08 -24.30 -3.02
C PHE A 21 -6.83 -23.66 -2.39
N TYR A 22 -7.01 -22.84 -1.35
CA TYR A 22 -5.88 -22.27 -0.59
C TYR A 22 -5.01 -23.37 0.03
N SER A 23 -5.62 -24.39 0.64
CA SER A 23 -4.87 -25.53 1.19
C SER A 23 -4.10 -26.32 0.11
N LEU A 24 -4.65 -26.41 -1.09
CA LEU A 24 -3.99 -27.06 -2.23
C LEU A 24 -2.75 -26.28 -2.68
N ILE A 25 -2.84 -24.96 -2.82
CA ILE A 25 -1.73 -24.08 -3.30
C ILE A 25 -0.63 -24.02 -2.24
N ARG A 26 -0.98 -23.97 -0.96
CA ARG A 26 -0.03 -23.92 0.17
C ARG A 26 0.60 -25.29 0.50
N SER A 27 0.18 -26.36 -0.18
CA SER A 27 0.79 -27.69 0.05
C SER A 27 2.26 -27.73 -0.42
N ASP A 28 3.11 -28.51 0.24
CA ASP A 28 4.55 -28.66 0.00
C ASP A 28 4.89 -28.88 -1.47
N LYS A 29 3.99 -29.52 -2.22
CA LYS A 29 4.15 -29.81 -3.62
C LYS A 29 4.15 -28.55 -4.51
N TRP A 30 3.41 -27.53 -4.15
CA TRP A 30 3.28 -26.30 -4.93
C TRP A 30 4.15 -25.19 -4.36
N SER A 31 4.38 -25.15 -3.05
CA SER A 31 5.32 -24.21 -2.42
C SER A 31 6.77 -24.43 -2.87
N SER A 32 7.12 -25.66 -3.28
CA SER A 32 8.45 -25.95 -3.87
C SER A 32 8.58 -25.52 -5.35
N LEU A 33 7.47 -25.25 -6.04
CA LEU A 33 7.45 -24.85 -7.46
C LEU A 33 7.18 -23.36 -7.67
N LEU A 34 6.51 -22.74 -6.70
CA LEU A 34 6.11 -21.33 -6.73
C LEU A 34 6.77 -20.62 -5.55
N GLY A 35 7.32 -19.44 -5.78
CA GLY A 35 7.76 -18.56 -4.70
C GLY A 35 6.58 -18.05 -3.88
N LYS A 36 6.84 -17.47 -2.70
CA LYS A 36 5.82 -16.93 -1.81
C LYS A 36 4.95 -15.88 -2.50
N ASP A 37 5.56 -15.00 -3.29
CA ASP A 37 4.87 -13.92 -4.00
C ASP A 37 3.92 -14.44 -5.08
N GLN A 38 4.35 -15.48 -5.84
CA GLN A 38 3.47 -16.09 -6.83
C GLN A 38 2.25 -16.73 -6.16
N ILE A 39 2.41 -17.29 -4.97
CA ILE A 39 1.29 -17.85 -4.19
C ILE A 39 0.37 -16.73 -3.75
N LYS A 40 0.89 -15.62 -3.18
CA LYS A 40 0.12 -14.43 -2.79
C LYS A 40 -0.68 -13.87 -3.97
N MET A 41 -0.03 -13.69 -5.15
CA MET A 41 -0.71 -13.21 -6.36
C MET A 41 -1.87 -14.14 -6.79
N ILE A 42 -1.69 -15.45 -6.72
CA ILE A 42 -2.77 -16.40 -7.06
C ILE A 42 -3.93 -16.29 -6.07
N GLU A 43 -3.65 -16.12 -4.78
CA GLU A 43 -4.65 -15.87 -3.74
C GLU A 43 -5.40 -14.57 -4.02
N GLY A 44 -4.70 -13.46 -4.31
CA GLY A 44 -5.30 -12.17 -4.67
C GLY A 44 -6.21 -12.24 -5.91
N VAL A 45 -5.84 -12.99 -6.95
CA VAL A 45 -6.71 -13.20 -8.12
C VAL A 45 -8.04 -13.85 -7.73
N ILE A 46 -8.02 -14.77 -6.76
CA ILE A 46 -9.24 -15.44 -6.28
C ILE A 46 -10.06 -14.48 -5.44
N GLU A 47 -9.42 -13.74 -4.56
CA GLU A 47 -10.05 -12.78 -3.66
C GLU A 47 -10.79 -11.69 -4.45
N VAL A 48 -10.16 -11.08 -5.45
CA VAL A 48 -10.76 -10.08 -6.36
C VAL A 48 -12.04 -10.60 -7.02
N SER A 49 -12.17 -11.92 -7.22
CA SER A 49 -13.37 -12.50 -7.80
C SER A 49 -14.61 -12.41 -6.89
N SER A 50 -14.43 -12.29 -5.60
CA SER A 50 -15.50 -12.19 -4.59
C SER A 50 -15.77 -10.77 -4.11
N LEU A 51 -14.80 -9.85 -4.26
CA LEU A 51 -14.88 -8.47 -3.80
C LEU A 51 -15.77 -7.59 -4.69
N GLN A 52 -16.37 -6.57 -4.05
CA GLN A 52 -17.15 -5.52 -4.70
C GLN A 52 -16.39 -4.19 -4.61
N VAL A 53 -16.77 -3.23 -5.46
CA VAL A 53 -16.18 -1.88 -5.49
C VAL A 53 -16.16 -1.21 -4.12
N ARG A 54 -17.26 -1.32 -3.34
CA ARG A 54 -17.36 -0.73 -2.00
C ARG A 54 -16.34 -1.25 -0.99
N ASP A 55 -15.80 -2.46 -1.22
CA ASP A 55 -14.91 -3.10 -0.28
C ASP A 55 -13.49 -2.48 -0.30
N ILE A 56 -13.13 -1.84 -1.45
CA ILE A 56 -11.79 -1.26 -1.65
C ILE A 56 -11.79 0.19 -2.17
N MET A 57 -12.97 0.80 -2.42
CA MET A 57 -13.02 2.16 -2.93
C MET A 57 -12.46 3.17 -1.92
N ILE A 58 -11.89 4.26 -2.43
CA ILE A 58 -11.59 5.44 -1.63
C ILE A 58 -12.91 6.15 -1.33
N PRO A 59 -13.33 6.22 -0.06
CA PRO A 59 -14.59 6.86 0.32
C PRO A 59 -14.60 8.36 -0.03
N ARG A 60 -15.78 8.91 -0.24
CA ARG A 60 -15.99 10.33 -0.57
C ARG A 60 -15.26 11.29 0.37
N SER A 61 -15.21 10.98 1.67
CA SER A 61 -14.52 11.80 2.68
C SER A 61 -13.00 11.92 2.47
N ASN A 62 -12.41 10.93 1.79
CA ASN A 62 -10.97 10.83 1.59
C ASN A 62 -10.54 11.21 0.17
N MET A 63 -11.51 11.54 -0.70
CA MET A 63 -11.22 11.97 -2.07
C MET A 63 -10.57 13.35 -2.09
N ILE A 64 -9.51 13.48 -2.85
CA ILE A 64 -8.94 14.78 -3.22
C ILE A 64 -9.66 15.27 -4.48
N LEU A 65 -10.37 16.38 -4.35
CA LEU A 65 -11.21 16.95 -5.39
C LEU A 65 -10.71 18.34 -5.79
N LEU A 66 -11.03 18.74 -7.01
CA LEU A 66 -10.89 20.11 -7.47
C LEU A 66 -12.28 20.71 -7.66
N GLU A 67 -12.45 22.01 -7.36
CA GLU A 67 -13.67 22.76 -7.62
C GLU A 67 -13.52 23.53 -8.95
N ASP A 68 -14.58 23.67 -9.71
CA ASP A 68 -14.54 24.27 -11.07
C ASP A 68 -14.29 25.78 -11.04
N ASP A 69 -14.53 26.45 -9.91
CA ASP A 69 -14.25 27.86 -9.69
C ASP A 69 -12.81 28.16 -9.19
N MET A 70 -12.01 27.10 -8.94
CA MET A 70 -10.61 27.27 -8.52
C MET A 70 -9.75 27.88 -9.61
N SER A 71 -8.84 28.76 -9.22
CA SER A 71 -7.78 29.23 -10.09
C SER A 71 -6.77 28.13 -10.41
N ILE A 72 -6.12 28.23 -11.56
CA ILE A 72 -5.06 27.27 -11.97
C ILE A 72 -3.95 27.13 -10.91
N ASP A 73 -3.60 28.22 -10.21
CA ASP A 73 -2.56 28.19 -9.17
C ASP A 73 -2.99 27.39 -7.94
N GLN A 74 -4.26 27.49 -7.55
CA GLN A 74 -4.83 26.69 -6.46
C GLN A 74 -4.88 25.21 -6.84
N MET A 75 -5.33 24.89 -8.07
CA MET A 75 -5.33 23.52 -8.58
C MET A 75 -3.92 22.91 -8.58
N LEU A 76 -2.92 23.67 -9.07
CA LEU A 76 -1.53 23.22 -9.11
C LEU A 76 -0.96 22.94 -7.73
N GLN A 77 -1.29 23.75 -6.71
CA GLN A 77 -0.85 23.48 -5.34
C GLN A 77 -1.40 22.16 -4.80
N ILE A 78 -2.70 21.88 -5.02
CA ILE A 78 -3.32 20.63 -4.61
C ILE A 78 -2.64 19.44 -5.32
N ILE A 79 -2.43 19.56 -6.63
CA ILE A 79 -1.81 18.51 -7.46
C ILE A 79 -0.39 18.20 -7.00
N ILE A 80 0.43 19.24 -6.74
CA ILE A 80 1.82 19.08 -6.30
C ILE A 80 1.87 18.41 -4.91
N ASN A 81 1.02 18.87 -3.98
CA ASN A 81 1.02 18.37 -2.61
C ASN A 81 0.52 16.92 -2.51
N SER A 82 -0.41 16.52 -3.39
CA SER A 82 -1.00 15.17 -3.35
C SER A 82 -0.22 14.15 -4.18
N GLY A 83 0.52 14.58 -5.20
CA GLY A 83 1.26 13.70 -6.11
C GLY A 83 0.38 12.87 -7.06
N HIS A 84 -0.94 13.02 -7.03
CA HIS A 84 -1.83 12.23 -7.87
C HIS A 84 -1.82 12.67 -9.34
N SER A 85 -2.15 11.75 -10.22
CA SER A 85 -2.18 12.00 -11.68
C SER A 85 -3.55 12.40 -12.20
N ARG A 86 -4.64 12.10 -11.47
CA ARG A 86 -6.03 12.29 -11.90
C ARG A 86 -6.85 12.86 -10.76
N PHE A 87 -7.64 13.87 -11.06
CA PHE A 87 -8.44 14.59 -10.07
C PHE A 87 -9.89 14.68 -10.54
N PRO A 88 -10.85 14.15 -9.77
CA PRO A 88 -12.25 14.45 -10.00
C PRO A 88 -12.52 15.94 -9.77
N VAL A 89 -13.27 16.55 -10.67
CA VAL A 89 -13.68 17.96 -10.58
C VAL A 89 -15.17 17.99 -10.26
N ILE A 90 -15.54 18.80 -9.28
CA ILE A 90 -16.91 19.06 -8.88
C ILE A 90 -17.32 20.49 -9.24
N GLY A 91 -18.59 20.68 -9.56
CA GLY A 91 -19.20 22.00 -9.76
C GLY A 91 -19.87 22.53 -8.50
N ASP A 92 -20.85 23.42 -8.68
CA ASP A 92 -21.65 24.01 -7.60
C ASP A 92 -22.27 22.95 -6.68
N ASN A 93 -22.67 21.82 -7.24
CA ASN A 93 -23.14 20.67 -6.47
C ASN A 93 -21.95 19.79 -6.07
N LYS A 94 -21.55 19.87 -4.79
CA LYS A 94 -20.41 19.12 -4.25
C LYS A 94 -20.55 17.60 -4.31
N ASP A 95 -21.75 17.09 -4.55
CA ASP A 95 -22.02 15.65 -4.69
C ASP A 95 -21.95 15.17 -6.13
N GLU A 96 -21.74 16.07 -7.10
CA GLU A 96 -21.70 15.76 -8.51
C GLU A 96 -20.33 16.01 -9.12
N VAL A 97 -19.70 14.94 -9.60
CA VAL A 97 -18.45 15.03 -10.36
C VAL A 97 -18.76 15.38 -11.81
N ILE A 98 -18.29 16.54 -12.29
CA ILE A 98 -18.52 17.03 -13.66
C ILE A 98 -17.49 16.47 -14.65
N GLY A 99 -16.33 16.00 -14.19
CA GLY A 99 -15.30 15.42 -15.04
C GLY A 99 -14.02 15.04 -14.27
N ILE A 100 -13.05 14.54 -15.02
CA ILE A 100 -11.72 14.18 -14.51
C ILE A 100 -10.67 15.06 -15.16
N LEU A 101 -9.87 15.76 -14.35
CA LEU A 101 -8.72 16.52 -14.80
C LEU A 101 -7.44 15.68 -14.67
N LEU A 102 -6.60 15.68 -15.68
CA LEU A 102 -5.29 15.05 -15.61
C LEU A 102 -4.23 16.10 -15.22
N ALA A 103 -3.42 15.79 -14.20
CA ALA A 103 -2.33 16.67 -13.74
C ALA A 103 -1.42 17.13 -14.89
N LYS A 104 -1.08 16.22 -15.81
CA LYS A 104 -0.24 16.52 -16.98
C LYS A 104 -0.84 17.56 -17.94
N ASP A 105 -2.16 17.67 -18.00
CA ASP A 105 -2.81 18.63 -18.90
C ASP A 105 -2.66 20.06 -18.36
N LEU A 106 -2.55 20.25 -17.02
CA LEU A 106 -2.24 21.52 -16.39
C LEU A 106 -0.77 21.96 -16.57
N LEU A 107 0.17 21.02 -16.71
CA LEU A 107 1.58 21.35 -16.89
C LEU A 107 1.82 22.20 -18.15
N ARG A 108 0.96 22.08 -19.16
CA ARG A 108 1.04 22.92 -20.40
C ARG A 108 0.82 24.40 -20.11
N PHE A 109 0.02 24.71 -19.08
CA PHE A 109 -0.35 26.07 -18.71
C PHE A 109 0.55 26.64 -17.61
N SER A 110 1.39 25.84 -16.97
CA SER A 110 2.33 26.30 -15.95
C SER A 110 3.47 27.16 -16.55
N GLN A 111 3.81 26.92 -17.83
CA GLN A 111 4.90 27.58 -18.54
C GLN A 111 4.45 28.59 -19.62
N THR A 112 3.16 28.60 -19.97
CA THR A 112 2.57 29.46 -21.00
C THR A 112 1.48 30.33 -20.41
N ASN A 113 0.82 31.12 -21.24
CA ASN A 113 -0.15 32.13 -20.85
C ASN A 113 -1.33 31.49 -20.05
N LYS A 114 -1.34 31.65 -18.73
CA LYS A 114 -2.42 31.16 -17.85
C LYS A 114 -3.80 31.73 -18.24
N ALA A 115 -3.82 32.84 -19.00
CA ALA A 115 -5.05 33.44 -19.48
C ALA A 115 -5.81 32.58 -20.51
N ASP A 116 -5.14 31.62 -21.14
CA ASP A 116 -5.73 30.74 -22.16
C ASP A 116 -6.27 29.42 -21.52
N PHE A 117 -6.19 29.29 -20.20
CA PHE A 117 -6.68 28.10 -19.51
C PHE A 117 -8.21 28.09 -19.46
N ASP A 118 -8.80 27.09 -20.06
CA ASP A 118 -10.22 26.76 -19.94
C ASP A 118 -10.34 25.34 -19.39
N LEU A 119 -10.86 25.22 -18.17
CA LEU A 119 -11.05 23.97 -17.47
C LEU A 119 -11.92 22.99 -18.28
N ASN A 120 -13.02 23.48 -18.87
CA ASN A 120 -13.95 22.65 -19.63
C ASN A 120 -13.29 21.93 -20.80
N ASN A 121 -12.32 22.55 -21.44
CA ASN A 121 -11.55 21.97 -22.53
C ASN A 121 -10.53 20.92 -22.05
N CYS A 122 -10.22 20.88 -20.76
CA CYS A 122 -9.27 19.95 -20.16
C CYS A 122 -9.96 18.74 -19.50
N LEU A 123 -11.28 18.85 -19.20
CA LEU A 123 -12.01 17.80 -18.54
C LEU A 123 -12.24 16.60 -19.44
N ARG A 124 -12.04 15.41 -18.86
CA ARG A 124 -12.40 14.14 -19.45
C ARG A 124 -13.69 13.63 -18.84
N THR A 125 -14.50 12.96 -19.64
CA THR A 125 -15.74 12.34 -19.15
C THR A 125 -15.45 11.36 -18.03
N ALA A 126 -16.09 11.54 -16.87
CA ALA A 126 -16.02 10.60 -15.77
C ALA A 126 -16.81 9.31 -16.10
N THR A 127 -16.29 8.18 -15.66
CA THR A 127 -17.00 6.90 -15.70
C THR A 127 -17.61 6.65 -14.34
N PHE A 128 -18.95 6.47 -14.30
CA PHE A 128 -19.69 6.20 -13.07
C PHE A 128 -20.00 4.72 -12.94
N ILE A 129 -19.81 4.17 -11.75
CA ILE A 129 -20.04 2.75 -11.45
C ILE A 129 -20.77 2.60 -10.11
N PRO A 130 -21.70 1.63 -9.95
CA PRO A 130 -22.32 1.38 -8.66
C PRO A 130 -21.35 0.70 -7.69
N GLU A 131 -21.48 1.01 -6.41
CA GLU A 131 -20.64 0.45 -5.33
C GLU A 131 -20.77 -1.07 -5.17
N SER A 132 -21.89 -1.66 -5.61
CA SER A 132 -22.15 -3.10 -5.58
C SER A 132 -21.51 -3.88 -6.74
N LYS A 133 -20.84 -3.20 -7.67
CA LYS A 133 -20.22 -3.85 -8.83
C LYS A 133 -19.08 -4.76 -8.41
N GLN A 134 -18.97 -5.96 -8.99
CA GLN A 134 -17.87 -6.89 -8.75
C GLN A 134 -16.56 -6.37 -9.36
N LEU A 135 -15.46 -6.47 -8.61
CA LEU A 135 -14.15 -5.98 -9.04
C LEU A 135 -13.63 -6.66 -10.30
N GLN A 136 -13.83 -7.97 -10.44
CA GLN A 136 -13.43 -8.69 -11.65
C GLN A 136 -14.09 -8.16 -12.94
N ILE A 137 -15.34 -7.64 -12.83
CA ILE A 137 -16.06 -7.03 -13.96
C ILE A 137 -15.47 -5.67 -14.27
N LEU A 138 -15.25 -4.85 -13.21
CA LEU A 138 -14.65 -3.54 -13.35
C LEU A 138 -13.25 -3.60 -13.96
N LEU A 139 -12.40 -4.55 -13.53
CA LEU A 139 -11.06 -4.73 -14.09
C LEU A 139 -11.10 -5.00 -15.61
N LYS A 140 -12.07 -5.80 -16.07
CA LYS A 140 -12.28 -6.04 -17.52
C LYS A 140 -12.69 -4.76 -18.25
N GLU A 141 -13.55 -3.93 -17.64
CA GLU A 141 -13.99 -2.66 -18.20
C GLU A 141 -12.83 -1.65 -18.27
N PHE A 142 -12.04 -1.49 -17.22
CA PHE A 142 -10.84 -0.64 -17.22
C PHE A 142 -9.89 -1.01 -18.36
N ARG A 143 -9.58 -2.29 -18.50
CA ARG A 143 -8.72 -2.79 -19.60
C ARG A 143 -9.29 -2.51 -20.99
N LYS A 144 -10.62 -2.61 -21.18
CA LYS A 144 -11.27 -2.38 -22.46
C LYS A 144 -11.37 -0.90 -22.81
N SER A 145 -11.74 -0.05 -21.84
CA SER A 145 -11.94 1.39 -22.04
C SER A 145 -10.67 2.21 -21.98
N ARG A 146 -9.58 1.65 -21.47
CA ARG A 146 -8.33 2.35 -21.12
C ARG A 146 -8.55 3.49 -20.12
N ASN A 147 -9.62 3.42 -19.34
CA ASN A 147 -9.83 4.30 -18.20
C ASN A 147 -9.09 3.75 -16.99
N HIS A 148 -8.54 4.64 -16.19
CA HIS A 148 -7.77 4.29 -14.99
C HIS A 148 -8.46 4.73 -13.70
N MET A 149 -9.60 5.43 -13.80
CA MET A 149 -10.34 5.91 -12.65
C MET A 149 -11.84 5.83 -12.95
N ALA A 150 -12.63 5.44 -11.95
CA ALA A 150 -14.07 5.46 -11.97
C ALA A 150 -14.62 6.16 -10.72
N ILE A 151 -15.69 6.90 -10.87
CA ILE A 151 -16.44 7.50 -9.77
C ILE A 151 -17.49 6.50 -9.33
N VAL A 152 -17.50 6.23 -8.03
CA VAL A 152 -18.44 5.29 -7.42
C VAL A 152 -19.67 6.05 -6.96
N VAL A 153 -20.86 5.51 -7.29
CA VAL A 153 -22.13 6.11 -6.92
C VAL A 153 -22.98 5.15 -6.08
N ASP A 154 -23.73 5.75 -5.15
CA ASP A 154 -24.71 5.05 -4.32
C ASP A 154 -26.02 4.77 -5.12
N GLU A 155 -27.01 4.15 -4.46
CA GLU A 155 -28.32 3.82 -5.06
C GLU A 155 -29.14 5.06 -5.43
N TYR A 156 -28.78 6.22 -4.93
CA TYR A 156 -29.44 7.51 -5.20
C TYR A 156 -28.71 8.33 -6.27
N GLY A 157 -27.59 7.79 -6.82
CA GLY A 157 -26.77 8.46 -7.84
C GLY A 157 -25.80 9.49 -7.27
N ARG A 158 -25.61 9.56 -5.94
CA ARG A 158 -24.64 10.47 -5.30
C ARG A 158 -23.26 9.86 -5.29
N THR A 159 -22.24 10.68 -5.36
CA THR A 159 -20.85 10.23 -5.28
C THR A 159 -20.55 9.61 -3.91
N ALA A 160 -20.30 8.30 -3.88
CA ALA A 160 -19.91 7.52 -2.71
C ALA A 160 -18.39 7.45 -2.54
N GLY A 161 -17.64 7.49 -3.65
CA GLY A 161 -16.20 7.37 -3.63
C GLY A 161 -15.59 7.40 -5.03
N LEU A 162 -14.36 6.97 -5.12
CA LEU A 162 -13.66 6.68 -6.38
C LEU A 162 -12.87 5.37 -6.26
N LEU A 163 -12.52 4.80 -7.42
CA LEU A 163 -11.65 3.64 -7.51
C LEU A 163 -10.77 3.76 -8.76
N THR A 164 -9.52 3.37 -8.63
CA THR A 164 -8.57 3.33 -9.75
C THR A 164 -8.27 1.89 -10.16
N ILE A 165 -7.67 1.71 -11.35
CA ILE A 165 -7.21 0.37 -11.79
C ILE A 165 -6.04 -0.09 -10.92
N GLU A 166 -5.24 0.86 -10.45
CA GLU A 166 -4.11 0.65 -9.56
C GLU A 166 -4.58 -0.01 -8.26
N ASP A 167 -5.67 0.48 -7.62
CA ASP A 167 -6.26 -0.10 -6.40
C ASP A 167 -6.74 -1.55 -6.61
N VAL A 168 -7.30 -1.86 -7.79
CA VAL A 168 -7.73 -3.23 -8.12
C VAL A 168 -6.53 -4.16 -8.35
N LEU A 169 -5.47 -3.64 -8.97
CA LEU A 169 -4.24 -4.42 -9.20
C LEU A 169 -3.49 -4.69 -7.89
N GLU A 170 -3.50 -3.75 -6.96
CA GLU A 170 -2.94 -3.89 -5.62
C GLU A 170 -3.58 -5.07 -4.86
N GLN A 171 -4.90 -5.28 -4.99
CA GLN A 171 -5.56 -6.45 -4.42
C GLN A 171 -5.10 -7.80 -5.03
N ILE A 172 -4.51 -7.78 -6.21
CA ILE A 172 -4.02 -8.99 -6.89
C ILE A 172 -2.54 -9.22 -6.58
N VAL A 173 -1.75 -8.16 -6.67
CA VAL A 173 -0.29 -8.23 -6.58
C VAL A 173 0.18 -8.10 -5.13
N GLY A 174 -0.64 -7.50 -4.25
CA GLY A 174 -0.24 -6.98 -2.95
C GLY A 174 0.50 -5.66 -3.13
N ASP A 175 0.95 -5.08 -2.05
CA ASP A 175 1.90 -3.98 -2.10
C ASP A 175 3.08 -4.43 -2.97
N ILE A 176 3.34 -3.69 -4.04
CA ILE A 176 4.55 -3.90 -4.82
C ILE A 176 5.66 -3.40 -3.90
N GLU A 177 6.22 -4.33 -3.12
CA GLU A 177 7.44 -4.07 -2.37
C GLU A 177 8.45 -3.54 -3.41
N ASP A 178 8.77 -2.25 -3.35
CA ASP A 178 9.85 -1.68 -4.13
C ASP A 178 11.11 -2.48 -3.78
N GLU A 179 11.96 -2.82 -4.75
CA GLU A 179 13.27 -3.48 -4.51
C GLU A 179 14.14 -2.66 -3.53
N TYR A 180 13.63 -1.54 -3.04
CA TYR A 180 14.20 -0.62 -2.04
C TYR A 180 13.27 -0.39 -0.84
N ASP A 181 12.19 -1.21 -0.66
CA ASP A 181 11.38 -1.08 0.55
C ASP A 181 12.24 -1.44 1.77
N PRO A 182 12.28 -0.57 2.78
CA PRO A 182 13.06 -0.85 4.00
C PRO A 182 12.64 -2.13 4.72
N GLU A 183 11.46 -2.72 4.40
CA GLU A 183 11.00 -4.00 4.97
C GLU A 183 11.75 -5.23 4.42
N ASP A 184 12.43 -5.14 3.25
CA ASP A 184 13.30 -6.19 2.69
C ASP A 184 14.80 -5.99 3.01
N LEU A 185 15.17 -4.94 3.73
CA LEU A 185 16.49 -4.88 4.35
C LEU A 185 16.50 -5.93 5.46
N PRO A 186 17.51 -6.82 5.49
CA PRO A 186 17.60 -7.78 6.59
C PRO A 186 17.53 -6.99 7.89
N MET A 187 16.56 -7.34 8.76
CA MET A 187 16.36 -6.65 10.06
C MET A 187 17.65 -6.54 10.86
N ILE A 188 18.66 -7.37 10.51
CA ILE A 188 20.02 -7.34 11.05
C ILE A 188 21.00 -7.33 9.87
N LYS A 189 21.80 -6.26 9.75
CA LYS A 189 22.85 -6.13 8.74
C LYS A 189 24.22 -6.00 9.41
N GLU A 190 25.12 -6.96 9.14
CA GLU A 190 26.50 -6.85 9.59
C GLU A 190 27.24 -5.76 8.79
N ILE A 191 27.84 -4.79 9.51
CA ILE A 191 28.57 -3.65 8.92
C ILE A 191 30.08 -3.70 9.22
N GLY A 192 30.51 -4.63 10.08
CA GLY A 192 31.91 -4.79 10.45
C GLY A 192 32.10 -5.85 11.52
N HIS A 193 33.32 -6.07 11.93
CA HIS A 193 33.63 -7.07 12.96
C HIS A 193 32.88 -6.73 14.26
N LYS A 194 31.93 -7.59 14.66
CA LYS A 194 31.08 -7.43 15.84
C LYS A 194 30.19 -6.16 15.81
N LYS A 195 29.88 -5.62 14.63
CA LYS A 195 29.03 -4.44 14.46
C LYS A 195 27.90 -4.70 13.49
N TYR A 196 26.70 -4.37 13.89
CA TYR A 196 25.48 -4.64 13.16
C TYR A 196 24.58 -3.40 13.15
N ILE A 197 23.88 -3.15 12.07
CA ILE A 197 22.71 -2.26 12.04
C ILE A 197 21.49 -3.15 12.19
N VAL A 198 20.63 -2.82 13.14
CA VAL A 198 19.43 -3.58 13.50
C VAL A 198 18.23 -2.65 13.49
N GLU A 199 17.16 -3.08 12.80
CA GLU A 199 15.89 -2.36 12.82
C GLU A 199 15.25 -2.45 14.21
N ALA A 200 14.80 -1.30 14.75
CA ALA A 200 14.24 -1.24 16.10
C ALA A 200 12.96 -2.05 16.28
N LEU A 201 12.25 -2.35 15.18
CA LEU A 201 11.04 -3.15 15.14
C LEU A 201 11.29 -4.66 15.14
N ILE A 202 12.55 -5.12 15.11
CA ILE A 202 12.87 -6.55 15.23
C ILE A 202 12.27 -7.11 16.52
N ARG A 203 11.65 -8.28 16.42
CA ARG A 203 11.12 -8.97 17.60
C ARG A 203 12.26 -9.43 18.51
N ILE A 204 12.03 -9.36 19.83
CA ILE A 204 13.05 -9.81 20.80
C ILE A 204 13.43 -11.27 20.57
N GLU A 205 12.46 -12.13 20.22
CA GLU A 205 12.71 -13.54 19.90
C GLU A 205 13.70 -13.68 18.73
N ASP A 206 13.49 -12.94 17.62
CA ASP A 206 14.35 -13.00 16.43
C ASP A 206 15.74 -12.43 16.71
N PHE A 207 15.83 -11.37 17.55
CA PHE A 207 17.10 -10.83 18.04
C PHE A 207 17.86 -11.85 18.90
N ASN A 208 17.16 -12.48 19.85
CA ASN A 208 17.73 -13.52 20.72
C ASN A 208 18.24 -14.72 19.91
N GLU A 209 17.49 -15.16 18.91
CA GLU A 209 17.91 -16.26 18.04
C GLU A 209 19.19 -15.93 17.26
N TYR A 210 19.27 -14.71 16.71
CA TYR A 210 20.42 -14.29 15.90
C TYR A 210 21.71 -14.07 16.72
N PHE A 211 21.60 -13.45 17.90
CA PHE A 211 22.75 -13.09 18.74
C PHE A 211 23.01 -14.08 19.88
N GLU A 212 22.21 -15.17 19.96
CA GLU A 212 22.27 -16.19 21.03
C GLU A 212 22.14 -15.54 22.43
N THR A 213 21.17 -14.58 22.57
CA THR A 213 20.86 -13.86 23.82
C THR A 213 19.58 -14.37 24.46
N GLU A 214 19.32 -14.00 25.73
CA GLU A 214 18.12 -14.37 26.48
C GLU A 214 17.40 -13.13 27.05
N PHE A 215 17.25 -12.06 26.23
CA PHE A 215 16.50 -10.90 26.66
C PHE A 215 15.03 -11.27 26.88
N LEU A 216 14.46 -10.84 28.03
CA LEU A 216 13.08 -11.14 28.36
C LEU A 216 12.13 -10.33 27.49
N ASP A 217 11.04 -10.96 27.05
CA ASP A 217 9.99 -10.39 26.16
C ASP A 217 8.64 -10.20 26.88
N GLU A 218 8.59 -10.37 28.22
CA GLU A 218 7.34 -10.34 29.00
C GLU A 218 6.61 -8.98 28.92
N ASP A 219 7.33 -7.90 28.66
CA ASP A 219 6.81 -6.52 28.75
C ASP A 219 6.92 -5.73 27.43
N TYR A 220 7.55 -6.28 26.39
CA TYR A 220 7.81 -5.62 25.10
C TYR A 220 8.08 -6.65 24.00
N ASP A 221 7.51 -6.42 22.81
CA ASP A 221 7.61 -7.33 21.68
C ASP A 221 8.86 -7.06 20.81
N THR A 222 9.41 -5.83 20.85
CA THR A 222 10.49 -5.38 19.94
C THR A 222 11.71 -4.84 20.67
N LEU A 223 12.88 -4.88 20.00
CA LEU A 223 14.14 -4.32 20.50
C LEU A 223 13.99 -2.83 20.87
N GLY A 224 13.38 -2.03 20.00
CA GLY A 224 13.14 -0.61 20.27
C GLY A 224 12.26 -0.39 21.50
N GLY A 225 11.21 -1.19 21.66
CA GLY A 225 10.33 -1.17 22.83
C GLY A 225 11.10 -1.48 24.13
N MET A 226 11.98 -2.48 24.11
CA MET A 226 12.86 -2.84 25.22
C MET A 226 13.76 -1.65 25.64
N LEU A 227 14.45 -1.04 24.67
CA LEU A 227 15.36 0.07 24.94
C LEU A 227 14.64 1.29 25.51
N ILE A 228 13.47 1.65 24.98
CA ILE A 228 12.64 2.75 25.48
C ILE A 228 12.20 2.49 26.93
N LYS A 229 11.74 1.27 27.23
CA LYS A 229 11.28 0.91 28.57
C LYS A 229 12.42 0.94 29.57
N MET A 230 13.58 0.40 29.23
CA MET A 230 14.76 0.39 30.11
C MET A 230 15.25 1.81 30.43
N GLN A 231 15.19 2.74 29.47
CA GLN A 231 15.57 4.13 29.68
C GLN A 231 14.48 4.97 30.36
N GLY A 232 13.22 4.50 30.37
CA GLY A 232 12.07 5.24 30.89
C GLY A 232 11.71 6.51 30.08
N LYS A 233 12.35 6.72 28.94
CA LYS A 233 12.15 7.81 27.98
C LYS A 233 12.52 7.34 26.59
N LEU A 234 12.09 8.07 25.55
CA LEU A 234 12.56 7.84 24.19
C LEU A 234 14.04 8.27 24.08
N PRO A 235 14.98 7.35 23.76
CA PRO A 235 16.38 7.69 23.57
C PRO A 235 16.60 8.62 22.38
N THR A 236 17.60 9.50 22.46
CA THR A 236 17.95 10.43 21.39
C THR A 236 18.95 9.81 20.41
N ILE A 237 19.01 10.35 19.18
CA ILE A 237 20.02 9.95 18.19
C ILE A 237 21.43 10.12 18.79
N GLU A 238 22.33 9.19 18.50
CA GLU A 238 23.69 9.04 19.04
C GLU A 238 23.75 8.65 20.53
N GLU A 239 22.63 8.48 21.23
CA GLU A 239 22.62 7.96 22.60
C GLU A 239 23.02 6.48 22.59
N ILE A 240 23.91 6.10 23.56
CA ILE A 240 24.43 4.73 23.68
C ILE A 240 23.87 4.10 24.96
N ILE A 241 23.22 2.95 24.79
CA ILE A 241 22.65 2.15 25.86
C ILE A 241 23.47 0.87 25.95
N LYS A 242 24.00 0.55 27.16
CA LYS A 242 24.71 -0.70 27.38
C LYS A 242 23.89 -1.68 28.18
N ILE A 243 23.79 -2.90 27.66
CA ILE A 243 23.09 -4.00 28.30
C ILE A 243 23.96 -5.24 28.16
N GLU A 244 24.44 -5.77 29.29
CA GLU A 244 25.38 -6.90 29.33
C GLU A 244 26.62 -6.63 28.45
N ASP A 245 26.91 -7.51 27.50
CA ASP A 245 28.03 -7.42 26.56
C ASP A 245 27.65 -6.70 25.25
N TYR A 246 26.53 -5.96 25.23
CA TYR A 246 26.01 -5.28 24.04
C TYR A 246 25.93 -3.77 24.25
N SER A 247 26.39 -3.03 23.25
CA SER A 247 26.23 -1.57 23.15
C SER A 247 25.28 -1.21 22.02
N PHE A 248 24.18 -0.52 22.36
CA PHE A 248 23.14 -0.08 21.41
C PHE A 248 23.27 1.42 21.20
N ARG A 249 23.70 1.85 20.00
CA ARG A 249 23.74 3.26 19.61
C ARG A 249 22.54 3.55 18.73
N ILE A 250 21.77 4.57 19.07
CA ILE A 250 20.61 4.99 18.27
C ILE A 250 21.10 5.73 17.04
N LEU A 251 20.82 5.20 15.85
CA LEU A 251 21.17 5.83 14.58
C LEU A 251 20.03 6.72 14.08
N GLU A 252 18.78 6.23 14.18
CA GLU A 252 17.60 6.95 13.70
C GLU A 252 16.44 6.81 14.68
N ALA A 253 15.77 7.93 14.97
CA ALA A 253 14.58 8.01 15.79
C ALA A 253 13.70 9.18 15.33
N ASP A 254 12.39 9.05 15.48
CA ASP A 254 11.43 10.14 15.35
C ASP A 254 10.85 10.53 16.72
N ASP A 255 9.86 11.43 16.78
CA ASP A 255 9.24 11.90 18.02
C ASP A 255 8.50 10.82 18.83
N ARG A 256 8.32 9.61 18.29
CA ARG A 256 7.47 8.55 18.85
C ARG A 256 8.14 7.19 18.95
N ARG A 257 9.16 6.92 18.12
CA ARG A 257 9.77 5.60 18.01
C ARG A 257 11.24 5.65 17.60
N LEU A 258 11.95 4.56 17.88
CA LEU A 258 13.26 4.28 17.30
C LEU A 258 13.06 3.58 15.96
N SER A 259 13.93 3.86 14.99
CA SER A 259 13.90 3.21 13.67
C SER A 259 15.12 2.32 13.45
N SER A 260 16.34 2.82 13.66
CA SER A 260 17.58 2.09 13.38
C SER A 260 18.60 2.20 14.54
N ILE A 261 19.27 1.09 14.85
CA ILE A 261 20.15 0.94 16.01
C ILE A 261 21.45 0.26 15.56
N GLU A 262 22.61 0.83 15.88
CA GLU A 262 23.89 0.14 15.77
C GLU A 262 24.10 -0.72 17.02
N VAL A 263 24.26 -2.01 16.83
CA VAL A 263 24.57 -2.99 17.87
C VAL A 263 26.04 -3.36 17.78
N THR A 264 26.77 -3.22 18.88
CA THR A 264 28.18 -3.63 18.98
C THR A 264 28.33 -4.65 20.10
N LEU A 265 29.01 -5.76 19.83
CA LEU A 265 29.36 -6.75 20.83
C LEU A 265 30.75 -6.37 21.42
N ASP A 266 30.80 -6.16 22.72
CA ASP A 266 32.02 -5.81 23.46
C ASP A 266 33.05 -6.98 23.56
#